data_9debcaff258c2e6fa7eef9502dedf754
#
_entry.id   9debcaff258c2e6fa7eef9502dedf754
#
_cell.length_a   1.000
_cell.length_b   1.000
_cell.length_c   1.000
_cell.angle_alpha   90.00
_cell.angle_beta   90.00
_cell.angle_gamma   90.00
#
_symmetry.space_group_name_H-M   'P 1'
#
loop_
_entity.id
_entity.type
_entity.pdbx_description
1 polymer ?
#
loop_
_entity_poly.entity_id
_entity_poly.type
_entity_poly.pdbx_seq_one_letter_code
_entity_poly.pdbx_strand_id
1 'polypeptide(L)'
;MGEIKQIRPIKGHNDHGLSLGISAGELDLNDVMAGDSIAVNGVCLTVTTLAGRLFNVDVSQETLNCTQGLDQVGMRVNLEKAMRLSDRLGGHLVSGHVDATGTVVRFESIGESFVLIIQAPEPILRYLTHKGSITVNGVSLTVNEVEGNEFSVNLIPHTLAATTLQELAPGMRVNLETDMLARYVARL
;
A
#
# COMPACT_ATOMS: atom_id res chain seq x y z
N MET A 1 -0.41 -4.45 11.32
CA MET A 1 -1.54 -4.75 10.39
C MET A 1 -2.86 -4.40 11.03
N GLY A 2 -3.80 -3.88 10.25
CA GLY A 2 -5.18 -3.59 10.66
C GLY A 2 -6.20 -4.44 9.91
N GLU A 3 -7.47 -4.12 10.11
CA GLU A 3 -8.59 -4.82 9.46
C GLU A 3 -9.75 -3.85 9.21
N ILE A 4 -10.36 -3.90 8.03
CA ILE A 4 -11.56 -3.14 7.70
C ILE A 4 -12.76 -3.77 8.43
N LYS A 5 -13.31 -3.06 9.40
CA LYS A 5 -14.42 -3.54 10.23
C LYS A 5 -15.78 -3.06 9.75
N GLN A 6 -15.83 -1.93 9.07
CA GLN A 6 -17.07 -1.32 8.59
C GLN A 6 -16.83 -0.63 7.25
N ILE A 7 -17.85 -0.70 6.40
CA ILE A 7 -17.92 0.04 5.14
C ILE A 7 -19.32 0.65 5.04
N ARG A 8 -19.38 1.95 4.74
CA ARG A 8 -20.65 2.68 4.54
C ARG A 8 -20.53 3.61 3.35
N PRO A 9 -21.56 3.78 2.54
CA PRO A 9 -21.58 4.84 1.52
C PRO A 9 -21.50 6.22 2.18
N ILE A 10 -20.73 7.13 1.59
CA ILE A 10 -20.72 8.54 1.99
C ILE A 10 -22.04 9.17 1.59
N LYS A 11 -22.78 9.78 2.56
CA LYS A 11 -24.05 10.42 2.32
C LYS A 11 -23.85 11.85 1.83
N GLY A 12 -24.51 12.27 0.76
CA GLY A 12 -24.72 13.69 0.44
C GLY A 12 -23.91 14.26 -0.72
N HIS A 13 -23.09 13.49 -1.39
CA HIS A 13 -22.42 13.90 -2.64
C HIS A 13 -22.79 12.96 -3.79
N ASN A 14 -22.77 13.47 -5.02
CA ASN A 14 -22.88 12.65 -6.25
C ASN A 14 -21.67 11.70 -6.44
N ASP A 15 -20.72 11.72 -5.51
CA ASP A 15 -19.58 10.84 -5.44
C ASP A 15 -19.97 9.58 -4.64
N HIS A 16 -19.82 8.42 -5.24
CA HIS A 16 -20.12 7.11 -4.66
C HIS A 16 -18.97 6.60 -3.75
N GLY A 17 -18.26 7.51 -3.04
CA GLY A 17 -17.21 7.17 -2.11
C GLY A 17 -17.67 6.33 -0.91
N LEU A 18 -16.72 5.75 -0.21
CA LEU A 18 -16.94 4.89 0.96
C LEU A 18 -16.31 5.50 2.22
N SER A 19 -17.02 5.41 3.34
CA SER A 19 -16.48 5.65 4.67
C SER A 19 -16.12 4.31 5.30
N LEU A 20 -14.85 4.14 5.65
CA LEU A 20 -14.29 2.90 6.21
C LEU A 20 -14.02 3.06 7.70
N GLY A 21 -14.45 2.09 8.51
CA GLY A 21 -14.01 1.93 9.89
C GLY A 21 -12.94 0.86 9.96
N ILE A 22 -11.73 1.22 10.38
CA ILE A 22 -10.55 0.37 10.36
C ILE A 22 -10.02 0.15 11.78
N SER A 23 -9.87 -1.10 12.17
CA SER A 23 -9.17 -1.48 13.40
C SER A 23 -7.66 -1.33 13.18
N ALA A 24 -6.99 -0.58 14.03
CA ALA A 24 -5.56 -0.28 13.93
C ALA A 24 -4.64 -1.48 14.26
N GLY A 25 -5.20 -2.60 14.75
CA GLY A 25 -4.37 -3.73 15.17
C GLY A 25 -3.35 -3.30 16.24
N GLU A 26 -2.05 -3.43 15.96
CA GLU A 26 -0.96 -3.04 16.87
C GLU A 26 -0.44 -1.61 16.61
N LEU A 27 -0.92 -0.91 15.57
CA LEU A 27 -0.51 0.46 15.30
C LEU A 27 -0.91 1.36 16.47
N ASP A 28 0.07 2.07 17.05
CA ASP A 28 -0.18 3.03 18.11
C ASP A 28 -0.88 4.29 17.55
N LEU A 29 -2.07 4.62 18.09
CA LEU A 29 -2.86 5.78 17.70
C LEU A 29 -2.81 6.92 18.73
N ASN A 30 -1.99 6.84 19.79
CA ASN A 30 -1.98 7.83 20.86
C ASN A 30 -1.62 9.25 20.40
N ASP A 31 -0.86 9.37 19.33
CA ASP A 31 -0.41 10.63 18.74
C ASP A 31 -1.13 10.98 17.41
N VAL A 32 -2.20 10.26 17.09
CA VAL A 32 -3.00 10.46 15.87
C VAL A 32 -4.24 11.27 16.19
N MET A 33 -4.55 12.26 15.37
CA MET A 33 -5.74 13.11 15.47
C MET A 33 -6.56 13.08 14.18
N ALA A 34 -7.82 13.49 14.26
CA ALA A 34 -8.61 13.76 13.07
C ALA A 34 -7.92 14.83 12.20
N GLY A 35 -7.80 14.57 10.92
CA GLY A 35 -7.02 15.36 9.96
C GLY A 35 -5.63 14.78 9.65
N ASP A 36 -5.10 13.87 10.47
CA ASP A 36 -3.85 13.18 10.17
C ASP A 36 -4.03 12.15 9.05
N SER A 37 -2.92 11.79 8.40
CA SER A 37 -2.90 10.76 7.36
C SER A 37 -2.39 9.44 7.89
N ILE A 38 -3.05 8.36 7.48
CA ILE A 38 -2.59 6.97 7.64
C ILE A 38 -2.63 6.32 6.27
N ALA A 39 -1.53 5.68 5.87
CA ALA A 39 -1.50 4.83 4.69
C ALA A 39 -2.19 3.49 5.01
N VAL A 40 -3.16 3.10 4.19
CA VAL A 40 -3.91 1.85 4.28
C VAL A 40 -3.66 1.06 3.00
N ASN A 41 -2.96 -0.07 3.06
CA ASN A 41 -2.45 -0.79 1.89
C ASN A 41 -1.72 0.12 0.88
N GLY A 42 -0.96 1.09 1.41
CA GLY A 42 -0.23 2.07 0.61
C GLY A 42 -1.07 3.23 0.07
N VAL A 43 -2.34 3.34 0.46
CA VAL A 43 -3.21 4.45 0.07
C VAL A 43 -3.26 5.47 1.22
N CYS A 44 -2.79 6.70 0.96
CA CYS A 44 -2.84 7.80 1.93
C CYS A 44 -4.29 8.24 2.15
N LEU A 45 -4.79 8.05 3.37
CA LEU A 45 -6.18 8.39 3.74
C LEU A 45 -6.18 9.29 4.97
N THR A 46 -7.07 10.30 4.95
CA THR A 46 -7.23 11.23 6.07
C THR A 46 -8.16 10.65 7.13
N VAL A 47 -7.70 10.61 8.36
CA VAL A 47 -8.50 10.20 9.52
C VAL A 47 -9.60 11.22 9.77
N THR A 48 -10.85 10.76 9.74
CA THR A 48 -12.03 11.61 10.02
C THR A 48 -12.44 11.56 11.48
N THR A 49 -12.40 10.38 12.11
CA THR A 49 -12.70 10.19 13.54
C THR A 49 -11.87 9.06 14.12
N LEU A 50 -11.67 9.09 15.46
CA LEU A 50 -11.02 8.03 16.22
C LEU A 50 -11.87 7.63 17.41
N ALA A 51 -11.91 6.32 17.71
CA ALA A 51 -12.57 5.74 18.86
C ALA A 51 -11.78 4.53 19.38
N GLY A 52 -10.92 4.75 20.37
CA GLY A 52 -10.02 3.71 20.88
C GLY A 52 -9.05 3.21 19.81
N ARG A 53 -9.16 1.95 19.43
CA ARG A 53 -8.32 1.35 18.38
C ARG A 53 -9.00 1.34 16.99
N LEU A 54 -10.11 2.02 16.85
CA LEU A 54 -10.83 2.18 15.59
C LEU A 54 -10.63 3.61 15.08
N PHE A 55 -10.27 3.76 13.82
CA PHE A 55 -10.29 5.04 13.13
C PHE A 55 -11.14 4.95 11.87
N ASN A 56 -11.73 6.07 11.48
CA ASN A 56 -12.51 6.15 10.24
C ASN A 56 -11.79 7.04 9.24
N VAL A 57 -11.94 6.68 7.98
CA VAL A 57 -11.44 7.42 6.82
C VAL A 57 -12.50 7.46 5.73
N ASP A 58 -12.49 8.49 4.91
CA ASP A 58 -13.33 8.58 3.73
C ASP A 58 -12.48 8.34 2.48
N VAL A 59 -12.99 7.50 1.58
CA VAL A 59 -12.32 7.09 0.34
C VAL A 59 -13.19 7.53 -0.83
N SER A 60 -12.62 8.34 -1.73
CA SER A 60 -13.32 8.79 -2.93
C SER A 60 -13.53 7.64 -3.92
N GLN A 61 -14.51 7.79 -4.81
CA GLN A 61 -14.72 6.83 -5.90
C GLN A 61 -13.47 6.72 -6.80
N GLU A 62 -12.78 7.82 -7.06
CA GLU A 62 -11.54 7.81 -7.85
C GLU A 62 -10.47 6.96 -7.18
N THR A 63 -10.26 7.09 -5.86
CA THR A 63 -9.33 6.24 -5.11
C THR A 63 -9.72 4.76 -5.22
N LEU A 64 -11.01 4.43 -5.09
CA LEU A 64 -11.50 3.06 -5.24
C LEU A 64 -11.27 2.50 -6.65
N ASN A 65 -11.38 3.34 -7.69
CA ASN A 65 -11.14 2.94 -9.08
C ASN A 65 -9.66 2.65 -9.37
N CYS A 66 -8.75 3.40 -8.71
CA CYS A 66 -7.30 3.34 -8.95
C CYS A 66 -6.57 2.37 -8.01
N THR A 67 -7.22 1.89 -6.96
CA THR A 67 -6.60 1.03 -5.93
C THR A 67 -7.38 -0.25 -5.72
N GLN A 68 -6.88 -1.11 -4.84
CA GLN A 68 -7.57 -2.34 -4.47
C GLN A 68 -7.48 -2.62 -2.97
N GLY A 69 -8.39 -3.48 -2.45
CA GLY A 69 -8.36 -3.96 -1.07
C GLY A 69 -8.93 -2.99 -0.04
N LEU A 70 -9.78 -2.03 -0.48
CA LEU A 70 -10.46 -1.07 0.40
C LEU A 70 -11.99 -1.24 0.44
N ASP A 71 -12.52 -2.20 -0.31
CA ASP A 71 -13.96 -2.35 -0.59
C ASP A 71 -14.61 -3.58 0.05
N GLN A 72 -13.89 -4.28 0.94
CA GLN A 72 -14.38 -5.51 1.58
C GLN A 72 -14.19 -5.50 3.09
N VAL A 73 -15.28 -5.73 3.84
CA VAL A 73 -15.23 -5.94 5.30
C VAL A 73 -14.49 -7.24 5.61
N GLY A 74 -13.65 -7.21 6.65
CA GLY A 74 -12.79 -8.34 7.05
C GLY A 74 -11.42 -8.36 6.33
N MET A 75 -11.21 -7.50 5.33
CA MET A 75 -9.92 -7.38 4.66
C MET A 75 -8.85 -6.91 5.64
N ARG A 76 -7.75 -7.66 5.71
CA ARG A 76 -6.54 -7.25 6.43
C ARG A 76 -5.75 -6.25 5.59
N VAL A 77 -5.22 -5.21 6.24
CA VAL A 77 -4.53 -4.11 5.57
C VAL A 77 -3.22 -3.78 6.27
N ASN A 78 -2.21 -3.43 5.50
CA ASN A 78 -1.00 -2.80 6.02
C ASN A 78 -1.34 -1.37 6.45
N LEU A 79 -0.82 -0.94 7.59
CA LEU A 79 -1.05 0.40 8.13
C LEU A 79 0.28 1.06 8.45
N GLU A 80 0.41 2.33 8.05
CA GLU A 80 1.57 3.15 8.37
C GLU A 80 1.12 4.59 8.63
N LYS A 81 1.60 5.21 9.71
CA LYS A 81 1.35 6.64 9.98
C LYS A 81 2.18 7.50 9.03
N ALA A 82 1.70 8.72 8.76
CA ALA A 82 2.48 9.71 8.05
C ALA A 82 3.85 9.91 8.70
N MET A 83 4.91 9.88 7.89
CA MET A 83 6.30 10.02 8.33
C MET A 83 6.55 11.46 8.79
N ARG A 84 7.27 11.59 9.90
CA ARG A 84 7.77 12.88 10.41
C ARG A 84 9.17 13.17 9.88
N LEU A 85 9.55 14.44 9.83
CA LEU A 85 10.91 14.82 9.43
C LEU A 85 12.02 14.27 10.35
N SER A 86 11.67 13.91 11.59
CA SER A 86 12.60 13.32 12.57
C SER A 86 12.74 11.80 12.43
N ASP A 87 11.90 11.16 11.62
CA ASP A 87 11.89 9.70 11.51
C ASP A 87 13.07 9.20 10.66
N ARG A 88 13.47 7.96 10.92
CA ARG A 88 14.50 7.31 10.10
C ARG A 88 13.88 6.83 8.78
N LEU A 89 14.56 7.12 7.68
CA LEU A 89 14.18 6.59 6.37
C LEU A 89 14.78 5.18 6.21
N GLY A 90 13.97 4.16 6.47
CA GLY A 90 14.39 2.75 6.40
C GLY A 90 14.26 2.11 5.02
N GLY A 91 13.75 2.84 4.04
CA GLY A 91 13.57 2.42 2.64
C GLY A 91 13.68 3.63 1.73
N HIS A 92 12.59 3.95 1.02
CA HIS A 92 12.47 5.18 0.23
C HIS A 92 11.31 6.03 0.74
N LEU A 93 11.15 7.23 0.19
CA LEU A 93 10.02 8.11 0.54
C LEU A 93 8.73 7.53 -0.05
N VAL A 94 7.90 6.99 0.83
CA VAL A 94 6.57 6.46 0.50
C VAL A 94 5.53 7.51 0.88
N SER A 95 4.75 7.96 -0.09
CA SER A 95 3.76 9.03 0.10
C SER A 95 2.34 8.51 0.29
N GLY A 96 2.10 7.25 -0.02
CA GLY A 96 0.76 6.67 -0.05
C GLY A 96 -0.04 7.07 -1.30
N HIS A 97 0.65 7.51 -2.35
CA HIS A 97 0.05 7.88 -3.62
C HIS A 97 0.24 6.75 -4.63
N VAL A 98 -0.69 5.80 -4.61
CA VAL A 98 -0.70 4.65 -5.50
C VAL A 98 -0.75 5.11 -6.95
N ASP A 99 0.24 4.68 -7.74
CA ASP A 99 0.31 5.01 -9.18
C ASP A 99 -0.53 4.05 -10.03
N ALA A 100 -0.60 2.79 -9.60
CA ALA A 100 -1.27 1.74 -10.36
C ALA A 100 -1.51 0.51 -9.50
N THR A 101 -2.25 -0.45 -10.04
CA THR A 101 -2.33 -1.80 -9.48
C THR A 101 -1.59 -2.79 -10.38
N GLY A 102 -0.80 -3.68 -9.75
CA GLY A 102 -0.16 -4.80 -10.42
C GLY A 102 -0.86 -6.13 -10.13
N THR A 103 -0.46 -7.18 -10.83
CA THR A 103 -0.96 -8.54 -10.63
C THR A 103 0.19 -9.46 -10.21
N VAL A 104 0.02 -10.21 -9.15
CA VAL A 104 0.99 -11.23 -8.72
C VAL A 104 1.04 -12.34 -9.76
N VAL A 105 2.20 -12.58 -10.35
CA VAL A 105 2.45 -13.66 -11.31
C VAL A 105 2.94 -14.90 -10.61
N ARG A 106 3.89 -14.72 -9.67
CA ARG A 106 4.51 -15.84 -8.95
C ARG A 106 4.86 -15.41 -7.53
N PHE A 107 4.68 -16.31 -6.59
CA PHE A 107 5.10 -16.16 -5.21
C PHE A 107 5.62 -17.51 -4.69
N GLU A 108 6.93 -17.62 -4.50
CA GLU A 108 7.62 -18.87 -4.21
C GLU A 108 8.71 -18.70 -3.16
N SER A 109 8.90 -19.75 -2.36
CA SER A 109 10.02 -19.85 -1.43
C SER A 109 11.32 -20.17 -2.17
N ILE A 110 12.38 -19.40 -1.88
CA ILE A 110 13.74 -19.64 -2.36
C ILE A 110 14.69 -19.60 -1.17
N GLY A 111 15.13 -20.78 -0.71
CA GLY A 111 15.92 -20.90 0.51
C GLY A 111 15.16 -20.36 1.71
N GLU A 112 15.75 -19.40 2.42
CA GLU A 112 15.14 -18.76 3.59
C GLU A 112 14.30 -17.50 3.24
N SER A 113 14.24 -17.12 1.96
CA SER A 113 13.49 -15.96 1.47
C SER A 113 12.38 -16.38 0.48
N PHE A 114 11.61 -15.39 0.02
CA PHE A 114 10.55 -15.59 -0.96
C PHE A 114 10.75 -14.64 -2.13
N VAL A 115 10.56 -15.14 -3.33
CA VAL A 115 10.50 -14.30 -4.54
C VAL A 115 9.04 -14.02 -4.85
N LEU A 116 8.74 -12.75 -5.03
CA LEU A 116 7.47 -12.25 -5.51
C LEU A 116 7.69 -11.61 -6.88
N ILE A 117 7.00 -12.11 -7.91
CA ILE A 117 7.00 -11.53 -9.25
C ILE A 117 5.64 -10.89 -9.49
N ILE A 118 5.68 -9.64 -9.93
CA ILE A 118 4.49 -8.82 -10.17
C ILE A 118 4.53 -8.29 -11.60
N GLN A 119 3.43 -8.47 -12.32
CA GLN A 119 3.18 -7.80 -13.58
C GLN A 119 2.69 -6.38 -13.29
N ALA A 120 3.43 -5.39 -13.80
CA ALA A 120 3.10 -3.97 -13.68
C ALA A 120 2.49 -3.43 -14.99
N PRO A 121 1.56 -2.47 -14.92
CA PRO A 121 1.04 -1.83 -16.11
C PRO A 121 2.09 -0.91 -16.76
N GLU A 122 1.99 -0.75 -18.07
CA GLU A 122 2.95 -0.02 -18.91
C GLU A 122 3.33 1.37 -18.39
N PRO A 123 2.40 2.22 -17.91
CA PRO A 123 2.74 3.59 -17.50
C PRO A 123 3.78 3.71 -16.39
N ILE A 124 3.94 2.69 -15.54
CA ILE A 124 4.88 2.74 -14.42
C ILE A 124 6.21 2.02 -14.70
N LEU A 125 6.31 1.24 -15.77
CA LEU A 125 7.50 0.43 -16.08
C LEU A 125 8.77 1.28 -16.19
N ARG A 126 8.69 2.46 -16.80
CA ARG A 126 9.83 3.37 -16.96
C ARG A 126 10.43 3.89 -15.65
N TYR A 127 9.71 3.73 -14.54
CA TYR A 127 10.18 4.13 -13.20
C TYR A 127 10.79 2.98 -12.42
N LEU A 128 10.67 1.74 -12.93
CA LEU A 128 11.24 0.55 -12.33
C LEU A 128 12.66 0.33 -12.83
N THR A 129 13.59 0.12 -11.91
CA THR A 129 14.99 -0.15 -12.26
C THR A 129 15.59 -1.16 -11.31
N HIS A 130 16.56 -1.95 -11.80
CA HIS A 130 17.34 -2.86 -10.97
C HIS A 130 17.95 -2.12 -9.79
N LYS A 131 17.75 -2.66 -8.57
CA LYS A 131 18.15 -2.06 -7.28
C LYS A 131 17.44 -0.74 -6.94
N GLY A 132 16.46 -0.32 -7.71
CA GLY A 132 15.55 0.75 -7.33
C GLY A 132 14.55 0.29 -6.27
N SER A 133 13.67 1.21 -5.87
CA SER A 133 12.63 0.96 -4.87
C SER A 133 11.25 0.96 -5.51
N ILE A 134 10.38 0.13 -4.97
CA ILE A 134 8.94 0.06 -5.27
C ILE A 134 8.16 -0.18 -3.98
N THR A 135 6.99 0.41 -3.87
CA THR A 135 6.07 0.11 -2.78
C THR A 135 5.00 -0.86 -3.27
N VAL A 136 4.82 -1.96 -2.53
CA VAL A 136 3.77 -2.97 -2.78
C VAL A 136 2.85 -3.02 -1.56
N ASN A 137 1.58 -2.67 -1.73
CA ASN A 137 0.60 -2.56 -0.63
C ASN A 137 1.14 -1.76 0.59
N GLY A 138 1.87 -0.65 0.34
CA GLY A 138 2.48 0.18 1.38
C GLY A 138 3.81 -0.31 1.93
N VAL A 139 4.35 -1.43 1.44
CA VAL A 139 5.64 -1.97 1.88
C VAL A 139 6.73 -1.58 0.90
N SER A 140 7.76 -0.85 1.38
CA SER A 140 8.94 -0.48 0.60
C SER A 140 9.81 -1.70 0.33
N LEU A 141 10.08 -1.99 -0.94
CA LEU A 141 10.83 -3.18 -1.38
C LEU A 141 11.88 -2.79 -2.44
N THR A 142 12.96 -3.56 -2.49
CA THR A 142 14.00 -3.41 -3.51
C THR A 142 13.66 -4.24 -4.74
N VAL A 143 13.70 -3.63 -5.91
CA VAL A 143 13.54 -4.31 -7.21
C VAL A 143 14.81 -5.09 -7.51
N ASN A 144 14.69 -6.41 -7.72
CA ASN A 144 15.82 -7.25 -8.09
C ASN A 144 16.02 -7.31 -9.61
N GLU A 145 14.95 -7.54 -10.35
CA GLU A 145 14.98 -7.66 -11.81
C GLU A 145 13.75 -7.01 -12.43
N VAL A 146 13.89 -6.56 -13.67
CA VAL A 146 12.78 -6.04 -14.48
C VAL A 146 12.92 -6.71 -15.86
N GLU A 147 11.93 -7.51 -16.25
CA GLU A 147 11.86 -8.20 -17.54
C GLU A 147 10.52 -7.93 -18.21
N GLY A 148 10.55 -7.23 -19.36
CA GLY A 148 9.33 -6.84 -20.05
C GLY A 148 8.43 -5.98 -19.17
N ASN A 149 7.26 -6.50 -18.82
CA ASN A 149 6.30 -5.84 -17.92
C ASN A 149 6.25 -6.49 -16.51
N GLU A 150 7.20 -7.35 -16.19
CA GLU A 150 7.29 -7.98 -14.87
C GLU A 150 8.51 -7.47 -14.11
N PHE A 151 8.37 -7.39 -12.80
CA PHE A 151 9.48 -7.13 -11.89
C PHE A 151 9.47 -8.11 -10.72
N SER A 152 10.65 -8.37 -10.18
CA SER A 152 10.80 -9.25 -9.02
C SER A 152 11.33 -8.50 -7.80
N VAL A 153 10.86 -8.93 -6.62
CA VAL A 153 11.34 -8.50 -5.31
C VAL A 153 11.56 -9.73 -4.42
N ASN A 154 12.48 -9.63 -3.47
CA ASN A 154 12.66 -10.66 -2.44
C ASN A 154 12.05 -10.21 -1.12
N LEU A 155 11.30 -11.11 -0.49
CA LEU A 155 10.69 -10.91 0.82
C LEU A 155 11.42 -11.78 1.84
N ILE A 156 11.88 -11.15 2.93
CA ILE A 156 12.45 -11.87 4.07
C ILE A 156 11.34 -12.34 5.02
N PRO A 157 11.55 -13.37 5.83
CA PRO A 157 10.54 -13.90 6.75
C PRO A 157 9.94 -12.83 7.67
N HIS A 158 10.74 -11.86 8.12
CA HIS A 158 10.25 -10.76 8.95
C HIS A 158 9.19 -9.91 8.22
N THR A 159 9.41 -9.58 6.95
CA THR A 159 8.46 -8.81 6.14
C THR A 159 7.13 -9.55 5.99
N LEU A 160 7.18 -10.85 5.76
CA LEU A 160 5.96 -11.67 5.67
C LEU A 160 5.20 -11.72 6.99
N ALA A 161 5.90 -11.90 8.11
CA ALA A 161 5.26 -11.95 9.43
C ALA A 161 4.65 -10.58 9.84
N ALA A 162 5.26 -9.47 9.41
CA ALA A 162 4.85 -8.12 9.79
C ALA A 162 3.79 -7.50 8.86
N THR A 163 3.53 -8.07 7.68
CA THR A 163 2.68 -7.48 6.64
C THR A 163 1.68 -8.47 6.05
N THR A 164 0.70 -7.95 5.31
CA THR A 164 -0.27 -8.79 4.57
C THR A 164 0.34 -9.46 3.34
N LEU A 165 1.60 -9.20 3.00
CA LEU A 165 2.25 -9.79 1.82
C LEU A 165 2.37 -11.33 1.91
N GLN A 166 2.32 -11.91 3.10
CA GLN A 166 2.27 -13.37 3.29
C GLN A 166 1.00 -14.01 2.72
N GLU A 167 -0.07 -13.24 2.51
CA GLU A 167 -1.36 -13.72 2.02
C GLU A 167 -1.46 -13.69 0.49
N LEU A 168 -0.43 -13.14 -0.18
CA LEU A 168 -0.43 -13.02 -1.63
C LEU A 168 -0.36 -14.39 -2.32
N ALA A 169 -1.06 -14.48 -3.44
CA ALA A 169 -1.06 -15.64 -4.32
C ALA A 169 -1.12 -15.19 -5.79
N PRO A 170 -0.68 -16.02 -6.75
CA PRO A 170 -0.81 -15.73 -8.17
C PRO A 170 -2.25 -15.33 -8.55
N GLY A 171 -2.38 -14.29 -9.36
CA GLY A 171 -3.66 -13.70 -9.77
C GLY A 171 -4.19 -12.60 -8.84
N MET A 172 -3.67 -12.45 -7.63
CA MET A 172 -4.08 -11.35 -6.74
C MET A 172 -3.54 -10.01 -7.22
N ARG A 173 -4.31 -8.95 -7.01
CA ARG A 173 -3.90 -7.59 -7.31
C ARG A 173 -3.24 -6.93 -6.11
N VAL A 174 -2.29 -6.03 -6.37
CA VAL A 174 -1.56 -5.25 -5.36
C VAL A 174 -1.49 -3.79 -5.77
N ASN A 175 -1.50 -2.88 -4.80
CA ASN A 175 -1.25 -1.46 -5.01
C ASN A 175 0.24 -1.21 -5.20
N LEU A 176 0.60 -0.44 -6.22
CA LEU A 176 1.97 -0.09 -6.55
C LEU A 176 2.18 1.42 -6.47
N GLU A 177 3.21 1.85 -5.76
CA GLU A 177 3.69 3.24 -5.76
C GLU A 177 5.16 3.24 -6.15
N THR A 178 5.51 3.93 -7.24
CA THR A 178 6.89 4.07 -7.71
C THR A 178 7.65 5.10 -6.88
N ASP A 179 8.96 4.96 -6.82
CA ASP A 179 9.81 5.95 -6.15
C ASP A 179 9.60 7.34 -6.78
N MET A 180 9.21 8.32 -5.94
CA MET A 180 8.96 9.68 -6.41
C MET A 180 10.20 10.30 -7.06
N LEU A 181 11.41 9.93 -6.65
CA LEU A 181 12.64 10.40 -7.29
C LEU A 181 12.73 9.93 -8.75
N ALA A 182 12.34 8.69 -9.03
CA ALA A 182 12.31 8.18 -10.41
C ALA A 182 11.31 8.98 -11.27
N ARG A 183 10.16 9.38 -10.70
CA ARG A 183 9.18 10.24 -11.40
C ARG A 183 9.72 11.63 -11.72
N TYR A 184 10.44 12.26 -10.79
CA TYR A 184 11.04 13.57 -11.02
C TYR A 184 12.17 13.51 -12.03
N VAL A 185 13.08 12.52 -11.92
CA VAL A 185 14.19 12.33 -12.89
C VAL A 185 13.67 12.08 -14.30
N ALA A 186 12.58 11.36 -14.46
CA ALA A 186 11.98 11.10 -15.78
C ALA A 186 11.34 12.35 -16.43
N ARG A 187 11.28 13.48 -15.73
CA ARG A 187 10.79 14.77 -16.26
C ARG A 187 11.91 15.73 -16.66
N LEU A 188 13.16 15.38 -16.38
CA LEU A 188 14.35 16.14 -16.80
C LEU A 188 14.75 15.80 -18.24
#